data_be05616beef619f1c2670064de37ad76
#
_entry.id   be05616beef619f1c2670064de37ad76
#
_cell.length_a   1.000
_cell.length_b   1.000
_cell.length_c   1.000
_cell.angle_alpha   90.00
_cell.angle_beta   90.00
_cell.angle_gamma   90.00
#
_symmetry.space_group_name_H-M   'P 1'
#
loop_
_entity.id
_entity.type
_entity.pdbx_description
1 polymer ?
#
loop_
_entity_poly.entity_id
_entity_poly.type
_entity_poly.pdbx_seq_one_letter_code
_entity_poly.pdbx_strand_id
1 'polypeptide(L)'
;MRYRKRNIACLESMWNGHIENKLNVLPTLELISKTMESKFSHLTCNTREELQYNLNLLCKRNYGVLYFAFHGSPGRIHLHRDKVKLPDLATMMNHRFTNWIIHFGTCSTLRMPNAVRDFVEKTQVSMVTGFTRDVDWIESSSFELLLFKALHTFKSPKIVVRHLQHNYPDLVESTGFKVFPEIDMAELRARNPNGNGNGNGHLRGRKRKR
;
A
#
# COMPACT_ATOMS: atom_id res chain seq x y z
N MET A 1 -9.91 19.28 0.09
CA MET A 1 -9.77 17.82 -0.05
C MET A 1 -10.01 17.19 1.31
N ARG A 2 -11.03 16.35 1.50
CA ARG A 2 -11.36 15.76 2.81
C ARG A 2 -10.34 14.65 3.10
N TYR A 3 -9.51 14.81 4.12
CA TYR A 3 -8.55 13.79 4.57
C TYR A 3 -9.33 12.54 5.05
N ARG A 4 -9.21 11.44 4.33
CA ARG A 4 -9.74 10.15 4.81
C ARG A 4 -8.77 9.57 5.84
N LYS A 5 -9.29 9.04 6.94
CA LYS A 5 -8.49 8.24 7.88
C LYS A 5 -7.80 7.13 7.07
N ARG A 6 -6.50 6.93 7.31
CA ARG A 6 -5.72 5.90 6.61
C ARG A 6 -5.87 4.52 7.24
N ASN A 7 -7.12 4.16 7.53
CA ASN A 7 -7.47 2.78 7.84
C ASN A 7 -7.20 1.92 6.61
N ILE A 8 -6.86 0.66 6.83
CA ILE A 8 -6.41 -0.25 5.77
C ILE A 8 -7.51 -1.25 5.47
N ALA A 9 -7.92 -1.33 4.21
CA ALA A 9 -8.71 -2.44 3.69
C ALA A 9 -7.76 -3.38 2.95
N CYS A 10 -7.61 -4.60 3.42
CA CYS A 10 -6.77 -5.61 2.79
C CYS A 10 -7.61 -6.65 2.07
N LEU A 11 -7.22 -6.95 0.85
CA LEU A 11 -7.69 -8.06 0.06
C LEU A 11 -6.52 -9.03 -0.15
N GLU A 12 -6.69 -10.27 0.26
CA GLU A 12 -5.66 -11.30 0.20
C GLU A 12 -6.18 -12.58 -0.47
N SER A 13 -5.37 -13.24 -1.28
CA SER A 13 -5.66 -14.59 -1.76
C SER A 13 -4.83 -15.63 -1.04
N MET A 14 -5.15 -16.90 -1.26
CA MET A 14 -4.30 -18.00 -0.79
C MET A 14 -2.95 -17.92 -1.49
N TRP A 15 -1.85 -17.84 -0.69
CA TRP A 15 -0.48 -17.77 -1.20
C TRP A 15 0.05 -19.13 -1.67
N ASN A 16 -0.39 -20.20 -1.02
CA ASN A 16 -0.02 -21.58 -1.36
C ASN A 16 -1.17 -22.54 -1.04
N GLY A 17 -1.06 -23.79 -1.51
CA GLY A 17 -2.03 -24.84 -1.24
C GLY A 17 -1.89 -25.55 0.11
N HIS A 18 -0.95 -25.11 0.97
CA HIS A 18 -0.71 -25.75 2.28
C HIS A 18 -1.79 -25.33 3.28
N ILE A 19 -2.37 -26.31 3.96
CA ILE A 19 -3.44 -26.08 4.93
C ILE A 19 -2.89 -25.68 6.29
N GLU A 20 -1.75 -26.22 6.69
CA GLU A 20 -1.21 -26.12 8.05
C GLU A 20 -0.35 -24.87 8.28
N ASN A 21 0.46 -24.45 7.31
CA ASN A 21 1.36 -23.31 7.41
C ASN A 21 1.00 -22.23 6.38
N LYS A 22 -0.17 -21.63 6.55
CA LYS A 22 -0.63 -20.55 5.66
C LYS A 22 0.12 -19.26 5.93
N LEU A 23 0.89 -18.84 4.95
CA LEU A 23 1.36 -17.45 4.93
C LEU A 23 0.14 -16.52 4.77
N ASN A 24 0.10 -15.46 5.56
CA ASN A 24 -0.91 -14.40 5.44
C ASN A 24 -0.36 -13.09 6.04
N VAL A 25 -0.93 -11.98 5.60
CA VAL A 25 -0.51 -10.64 6.06
C VAL A 25 -1.24 -10.17 7.33
N LEU A 26 -2.14 -10.96 7.87
CA LEU A 26 -2.94 -10.60 9.05
C LEU A 26 -2.09 -10.20 10.26
N PRO A 27 -0.99 -10.92 10.64
CA PRO A 27 -0.14 -10.50 11.75
C PRO A 27 0.45 -9.10 11.57
N THR A 28 0.82 -8.73 10.34
CA THR A 28 1.32 -7.39 9.99
C THR A 28 0.24 -6.33 10.22
N LEU A 29 -0.98 -6.58 9.77
CA LEU A 29 -2.12 -5.67 9.95
C LEU A 29 -2.50 -5.51 11.42
N GLU A 30 -2.48 -6.59 12.19
CA GLU A 30 -2.75 -6.57 13.64
C GLU A 30 -1.71 -5.73 14.38
N LEU A 31 -0.41 -5.91 14.07
CA LEU A 31 0.65 -5.12 14.67
C LEU A 31 0.46 -3.63 14.39
N ILE A 32 0.16 -3.26 13.15
CA ILE A 32 -0.10 -1.87 12.75
C ILE A 32 -1.32 -1.32 13.47
N SER A 33 -2.40 -2.07 13.51
CA SER A 33 -3.64 -1.65 14.18
C SER A 33 -3.43 -1.37 15.66
N LYS A 34 -2.75 -2.27 16.36
CA LYS A 34 -2.47 -2.14 17.80
C LYS A 34 -1.52 -0.98 18.13
N THR A 35 -0.49 -0.78 17.28
CA THR A 35 0.55 0.23 17.55
C THR A 35 0.18 1.63 17.10
N MET A 36 -0.70 1.77 16.10
CA MET A 36 -1.06 3.05 15.47
C MET A 36 -2.51 3.46 15.67
N GLU A 37 -3.29 2.71 16.45
CA GLU A 37 -4.71 2.96 16.65
C GLU A 37 -5.49 3.09 15.33
N SER A 38 -5.03 2.37 14.28
CA SER A 38 -5.68 2.33 12.97
C SER A 38 -6.61 1.13 12.87
N LYS A 39 -7.71 1.30 12.14
CA LYS A 39 -8.63 0.19 11.86
C LYS A 39 -8.20 -0.51 10.57
N PHE A 40 -8.40 -1.81 10.53
CA PHE A 40 -8.25 -2.56 9.29
C PHE A 40 -9.45 -3.49 9.05
N SER A 41 -9.60 -3.91 7.80
CA SER A 41 -10.36 -5.12 7.42
C SER A 41 -9.45 -6.02 6.60
N HIS A 42 -9.64 -7.31 6.76
CA HIS A 42 -8.91 -8.34 6.03
C HIS A 42 -9.93 -9.30 5.42
N LEU A 43 -9.98 -9.36 4.09
CA LEU A 43 -10.95 -10.16 3.34
C LEU A 43 -10.20 -11.05 2.34
N THR A 44 -10.61 -12.31 2.26
CA THR A 44 -10.04 -13.26 1.31
C THR A 44 -10.71 -13.12 -0.06
N CYS A 45 -9.92 -13.23 -1.13
CA CYS A 45 -10.35 -13.18 -2.53
C CYS A 45 -9.59 -14.22 -3.34
N ASN A 46 -10.21 -15.32 -3.70
CA ASN A 46 -9.60 -16.40 -4.48
C ASN A 46 -10.10 -16.45 -5.93
N THR A 47 -11.22 -15.78 -6.20
CA THR A 47 -11.84 -15.71 -7.52
C THR A 47 -12.12 -14.26 -7.94
N ARG A 48 -12.42 -14.08 -9.20
CA ARG A 48 -12.77 -12.80 -9.81
C ARG A 48 -14.07 -12.21 -9.23
N GLU A 49 -15.03 -13.08 -8.96
CA GLU A 49 -16.33 -12.75 -8.39
C GLU A 49 -16.18 -12.27 -6.94
N GLU A 50 -15.37 -12.98 -6.13
CA GLU A 50 -15.07 -12.58 -4.76
C GLU A 50 -14.34 -11.22 -4.73
N LEU A 51 -13.38 -11.00 -5.63
CA LEU A 51 -12.70 -9.72 -5.76
C LEU A 51 -13.70 -8.60 -6.08
N GLN A 52 -14.57 -8.79 -7.07
CA GLN A 52 -15.58 -7.81 -7.43
C GLN A 52 -16.56 -7.54 -6.29
N TYR A 53 -17.02 -8.59 -5.61
CA TYR A 53 -17.91 -8.47 -4.45
C TYR A 53 -17.25 -7.66 -3.33
N ASN A 54 -16.01 -8.00 -2.96
CA ASN A 54 -15.28 -7.32 -1.88
C ASN A 54 -14.97 -5.86 -2.23
N LEU A 55 -14.62 -5.56 -3.49
CA LEU A 55 -14.46 -4.17 -3.94
C LEU A 55 -15.77 -3.38 -3.80
N ASN A 56 -16.91 -3.99 -4.16
CA ASN A 56 -18.24 -3.37 -4.00
C ASN A 56 -18.60 -3.11 -2.52
N LEU A 57 -18.15 -3.98 -1.63
CA LEU A 57 -18.35 -3.82 -0.19
C LEU A 57 -17.47 -2.70 0.37
N LEU A 58 -16.17 -2.69 0.02
CA LEU A 58 -15.17 -1.81 0.60
C LEU A 58 -15.32 -0.34 0.14
N CYS A 59 -15.72 -0.10 -1.10
CA CYS A 59 -15.87 1.27 -1.62
C CYS A 59 -16.90 2.11 -0.84
N LYS A 60 -17.84 1.46 -0.14
CA LYS A 60 -18.86 2.09 0.72
C LYS A 60 -18.36 2.35 2.14
N ARG A 61 -17.15 1.94 2.49
CA ARG A 61 -16.59 2.03 3.84
C ARG A 61 -15.58 3.16 3.97
N ASN A 62 -15.28 3.55 5.21
CA ASN A 62 -14.38 4.67 5.48
C ASN A 62 -12.93 4.17 5.70
N TYR A 63 -12.34 3.60 4.65
CA TYR A 63 -10.91 3.31 4.57
C TYR A 63 -10.21 4.35 3.69
N GLY A 64 -8.89 4.41 3.76
CA GLY A 64 -8.09 5.32 2.94
C GLY A 64 -6.97 4.61 2.18
N VAL A 65 -6.66 3.38 2.57
CA VAL A 65 -5.68 2.51 1.91
C VAL A 65 -6.38 1.22 1.49
N LEU A 66 -6.22 0.82 0.25
CA LEU A 66 -6.57 -0.51 -0.24
C LEU A 66 -5.27 -1.27 -0.51
N TYR A 67 -5.06 -2.34 0.24
CA TYR A 67 -3.90 -3.20 0.17
C TYR A 67 -4.25 -4.49 -0.56
N PHE A 68 -3.61 -4.73 -1.70
CA PHE A 68 -3.71 -5.96 -2.46
C PHE A 68 -2.55 -6.88 -2.10
N ALA A 69 -2.81 -7.90 -1.28
CA ALA A 69 -1.86 -8.90 -0.82
C ALA A 69 -2.03 -10.19 -1.66
N PHE A 70 -1.40 -10.23 -2.82
CA PHE A 70 -1.53 -11.31 -3.79
C PHE A 70 -0.16 -11.69 -4.37
N HIS A 71 -0.07 -12.85 -4.99
CA HIS A 71 0.99 -13.04 -5.99
C HIS A 71 0.79 -12.07 -7.15
N GLY A 72 1.88 -11.71 -7.82
CA GLY A 72 1.85 -10.79 -8.95
C GLY A 72 2.80 -11.16 -10.07
N SER A 73 2.59 -10.52 -11.19
CA SER A 73 3.51 -10.47 -12.33
C SER A 73 3.30 -9.13 -13.05
N PRO A 74 4.16 -8.73 -14.00
CA PRO A 74 4.06 -7.43 -14.64
C PRO A 74 2.65 -7.10 -15.13
N GLY A 75 2.04 -6.04 -14.56
CA GLY A 75 0.70 -5.55 -14.91
C GLY A 75 -0.48 -6.43 -14.49
N ARG A 76 -0.28 -7.37 -13.53
CA ARG A 76 -1.32 -8.32 -13.09
C ARG A 76 -1.20 -8.66 -11.62
N ILE A 77 -2.34 -8.95 -11.00
CA ILE A 77 -2.45 -9.67 -9.73
C ILE A 77 -2.92 -11.10 -9.98
N HIS A 78 -2.49 -12.03 -9.14
CA HIS A 78 -2.88 -13.44 -9.24
C HIS A 78 -3.75 -13.79 -8.03
N LEU A 79 -4.99 -14.09 -8.28
CA LEU A 79 -5.87 -14.76 -7.34
C LEU A 79 -5.54 -16.26 -7.35
N HIS A 80 -6.01 -17.01 -6.37
CA HIS A 80 -5.72 -18.45 -6.31
C HIS A 80 -6.11 -19.20 -7.60
N ARG A 81 -7.24 -18.84 -8.20
CA ARG A 81 -7.76 -19.49 -9.42
C ARG A 81 -7.68 -18.63 -10.68
N ASP A 82 -7.49 -17.33 -10.53
CA ASP A 82 -7.60 -16.36 -11.61
C ASP A 82 -6.40 -15.41 -11.68
N LYS A 83 -6.22 -14.80 -12.85
CA LYS A 83 -5.29 -13.67 -13.03
C LYS A 83 -6.08 -12.46 -13.51
N VAL A 84 -5.87 -11.33 -12.88
CA VAL A 84 -6.55 -10.08 -13.20
C VAL A 84 -5.52 -9.05 -13.69
N LYS A 85 -5.69 -8.57 -14.91
CA LYS A 85 -4.86 -7.48 -15.47
C LYS A 85 -5.24 -6.14 -14.85
N LEU A 86 -4.31 -5.19 -14.76
CA LEU A 86 -4.57 -3.84 -14.24
C LEU A 86 -5.73 -3.12 -14.97
N PRO A 87 -5.90 -3.20 -16.31
CA PRO A 87 -7.06 -2.61 -16.98
C PRO A 87 -8.40 -3.20 -16.53
N ASP A 88 -8.46 -4.52 -16.30
CA ASP A 88 -9.67 -5.20 -15.82
C ASP A 88 -9.97 -4.80 -14.37
N LEU A 89 -8.92 -4.75 -13.53
CA LEU A 89 -9.03 -4.29 -12.14
C LEU A 89 -9.52 -2.83 -12.07
N ALA A 90 -8.99 -1.96 -12.95
CA ALA A 90 -9.46 -0.58 -13.03
C ALA A 90 -10.96 -0.51 -13.38
N THR A 91 -11.42 -1.34 -14.31
CA THR A 91 -12.86 -1.45 -14.65
C THR A 91 -13.68 -1.93 -13.45
N MET A 92 -13.20 -2.93 -12.72
CA MET A 92 -13.86 -3.42 -11.49
C MET A 92 -13.95 -2.33 -10.40
N MET A 93 -12.94 -1.47 -10.29
CA MET A 93 -12.90 -0.38 -9.30
C MET A 93 -13.76 0.82 -9.70
N ASN A 94 -13.85 1.14 -10.99
CA ASN A 94 -14.76 2.10 -11.61
C ASN A 94 -14.94 3.43 -10.84
N HIS A 95 -13.89 4.22 -10.67
CA HIS A 95 -13.86 5.53 -9.96
C HIS A 95 -14.38 5.54 -8.51
N ARG A 96 -14.72 4.39 -7.95
CA ARG A 96 -15.31 4.29 -6.60
C ARG A 96 -14.28 4.43 -5.48
N PHE A 97 -13.00 4.39 -5.82
CA PHE A 97 -11.87 4.52 -4.90
C PHE A 97 -11.13 5.85 -5.06
N THR A 98 -11.80 6.87 -5.57
CA THR A 98 -11.23 8.21 -5.72
C THR A 98 -10.63 8.70 -4.40
N ASN A 99 -9.40 9.22 -4.45
CA ASN A 99 -8.62 9.66 -3.30
C ASN A 99 -8.13 8.55 -2.34
N TRP A 100 -8.30 7.28 -2.66
CA TRP A 100 -7.64 6.21 -1.92
C TRP A 100 -6.18 6.05 -2.34
N ILE A 101 -5.40 5.46 -1.45
CA ILE A 101 -4.06 4.96 -1.74
C ILE A 101 -4.19 3.48 -2.03
N ILE A 102 -3.63 3.04 -3.14
CA ILE A 102 -3.57 1.61 -3.49
C ILE A 102 -2.16 1.12 -3.26
N HIS A 103 -2.02 0.07 -2.46
CA HIS A 103 -0.74 -0.63 -2.30
C HIS A 103 -0.84 -2.02 -2.91
N PHE A 104 0.04 -2.32 -3.85
CA PHE A 104 0.24 -3.66 -4.39
C PHE A 104 1.41 -4.33 -3.66
N GLY A 105 1.09 -5.13 -2.64
CA GLY A 105 2.03 -6.05 -1.99
C GLY A 105 2.19 -7.32 -2.82
N THR A 106 2.61 -7.16 -4.05
CA THR A 106 2.64 -8.18 -5.09
C THR A 106 3.96 -8.11 -5.83
N CYS A 107 4.56 -9.24 -6.16
CA CYS A 107 5.78 -9.27 -6.96
C CYS A 107 5.59 -8.60 -8.32
N SER A 108 6.51 -7.70 -8.67
CA SER A 108 6.68 -7.10 -10.02
C SER A 108 5.45 -6.52 -10.73
N THR A 109 4.30 -6.39 -10.05
CA THR A 109 3.06 -5.85 -10.68
C THR A 109 3.28 -4.44 -11.26
N LEU A 110 4.09 -3.60 -10.61
CA LEU A 110 4.37 -2.24 -11.07
C LEU A 110 5.50 -2.15 -12.11
N ARG A 111 5.98 -3.29 -12.64
CA ARG A 111 7.06 -3.32 -13.65
C ARG A 111 6.63 -2.76 -15.02
N MET A 112 5.34 -2.54 -15.25
CA MET A 112 4.78 -1.94 -16.47
C MET A 112 4.26 -0.52 -16.20
N PRO A 113 5.12 0.52 -16.21
CA PRO A 113 4.74 1.87 -15.77
C PRO A 113 3.56 2.47 -16.55
N ASN A 114 3.45 2.24 -17.85
CA ASN A 114 2.33 2.74 -18.65
C ASN A 114 1.01 2.13 -18.19
N ALA A 115 0.95 0.81 -17.97
CA ALA A 115 -0.26 0.16 -17.45
C ALA A 115 -0.66 0.67 -16.05
N VAL A 116 0.33 1.05 -15.22
CA VAL A 116 0.07 1.63 -13.90
C VAL A 116 -0.43 3.08 -14.02
N ARG A 117 0.11 3.89 -14.94
CA ARG A 117 -0.39 5.25 -15.20
C ARG A 117 -1.84 5.21 -15.70
N ASP A 118 -2.15 4.33 -16.67
CA ASP A 118 -3.50 4.11 -17.16
C ASP A 118 -4.46 3.67 -16.04
N PHE A 119 -3.96 2.81 -15.12
CA PHE A 119 -4.73 2.39 -13.96
C PHE A 119 -5.04 3.56 -13.02
N VAL A 120 -4.04 4.40 -12.70
CA VAL A 120 -4.24 5.62 -11.87
C VAL A 120 -5.24 6.56 -12.51
N GLU A 121 -5.10 6.82 -13.82
CA GLU A 121 -5.99 7.70 -14.57
C GLU A 121 -7.44 7.18 -14.56
N LYS A 122 -7.64 5.89 -14.88
CA LYS A 122 -8.97 5.28 -14.93
C LYS A 122 -9.65 5.16 -13.57
N THR A 123 -8.89 4.97 -12.49
CA THR A 123 -9.47 4.77 -11.15
C THR A 123 -9.57 6.06 -10.34
N GLN A 124 -8.84 7.10 -10.72
CA GLN A 124 -8.77 8.39 -10.00
C GLN A 124 -8.31 8.23 -8.54
N VAL A 125 -7.50 7.21 -8.26
CA VAL A 125 -6.88 7.02 -6.95
C VAL A 125 -5.81 8.09 -6.72
N SER A 126 -5.56 8.44 -5.46
CA SER A 126 -4.61 9.50 -5.14
C SER A 126 -3.15 9.06 -5.28
N MET A 127 -2.89 7.77 -5.10
CA MET A 127 -1.56 7.19 -5.16
C MET A 127 -1.64 5.69 -5.36
N VAL A 128 -0.75 5.16 -6.18
CA VAL A 128 -0.46 3.72 -6.28
C VAL A 128 0.97 3.49 -5.82
N THR A 129 1.18 2.49 -4.99
CA THR A 129 2.49 2.05 -4.52
C THR A 129 2.63 0.54 -4.69
N GLY A 130 3.85 0.03 -4.78
CA GLY A 130 4.13 -1.40 -4.85
C GLY A 130 5.51 -1.68 -5.40
N PHE A 131 5.74 -2.92 -5.81
CA PHE A 131 7.06 -3.43 -6.18
C PHE A 131 7.19 -3.66 -7.68
N THR A 132 8.40 -3.39 -8.21
CA THR A 132 8.76 -3.67 -9.61
C THR A 132 9.62 -4.90 -9.75
N ARG A 133 10.02 -5.53 -8.64
CA ARG A 133 10.84 -6.73 -8.55
C ARG A 133 10.05 -7.85 -7.87
N ASP A 134 10.56 -9.06 -8.00
CA ASP A 134 10.13 -10.15 -7.16
C ASP A 134 10.76 -9.94 -5.78
N VAL A 135 9.97 -10.06 -4.74
CA VAL A 135 10.33 -9.72 -3.37
C VAL A 135 10.21 -10.94 -2.47
N ASP A 136 11.14 -11.06 -1.53
CA ASP A 136 11.05 -12.01 -0.43
C ASP A 136 9.93 -11.64 0.53
N TRP A 137 9.33 -12.65 1.17
CA TRP A 137 8.22 -12.46 2.11
C TRP A 137 8.59 -11.59 3.32
N ILE A 138 9.76 -11.85 3.93
CA ILE A 138 10.20 -11.11 5.11
C ILE A 138 10.57 -9.68 4.74
N GLU A 139 11.27 -9.51 3.61
CA GLU A 139 11.70 -8.21 3.12
C GLU A 139 10.49 -7.33 2.77
N SER A 140 9.52 -7.87 2.01
CA SER A 140 8.31 -7.15 1.65
C SER A 140 7.45 -6.80 2.87
N SER A 141 7.24 -7.76 3.79
CA SER A 141 6.48 -7.53 5.02
C SER A 141 7.13 -6.47 5.92
N SER A 142 8.46 -6.48 6.02
CA SER A 142 9.22 -5.47 6.77
C SER A 142 9.05 -4.08 6.14
N PHE A 143 9.15 -3.99 4.81
CA PHE A 143 8.94 -2.75 4.08
C PHE A 143 7.50 -2.24 4.24
N GLU A 144 6.51 -3.11 4.16
CA GLU A 144 5.09 -2.77 4.30
C GLU A 144 4.74 -2.23 5.69
N LEU A 145 5.35 -2.79 6.75
CA LEU A 145 5.25 -2.22 8.11
C LEU A 145 5.72 -0.76 8.13
N LEU A 146 6.88 -0.48 7.52
CA LEU A 146 7.44 0.88 7.45
C LEU A 146 6.59 1.80 6.57
N LEU A 147 6.09 1.31 5.44
CA LEU A 147 5.21 2.05 4.54
C LEU A 147 3.91 2.45 5.26
N PHE A 148 3.22 1.50 5.90
CA PHE A 148 1.97 1.78 6.58
C PHE A 148 2.16 2.70 7.78
N LYS A 149 3.27 2.55 8.52
CA LYS A 149 3.68 3.51 9.54
C LYS A 149 3.85 4.92 8.96
N ALA A 150 4.59 5.05 7.87
CA ALA A 150 4.81 6.34 7.23
C ALA A 150 3.50 6.95 6.68
N LEU A 151 2.64 6.13 6.06
CA LEU A 151 1.31 6.54 5.62
C LEU A 151 0.42 7.02 6.75
N HIS A 152 0.54 6.45 7.95
CA HIS A 152 -0.21 6.89 9.13
C HIS A 152 0.37 8.17 9.74
N THR A 153 1.68 8.31 9.73
CA THR A 153 2.40 9.43 10.35
C THR A 153 2.31 10.70 9.52
N PHE A 154 2.48 10.60 8.19
CA PHE A 154 2.59 11.76 7.30
C PHE A 154 1.33 11.95 6.46
N LYS A 155 0.83 13.20 6.40
CA LYS A 155 -0.35 13.54 5.60
C LYS A 155 -0.07 13.58 4.09
N SER A 156 1.12 14.00 3.69
CA SER A 156 1.50 14.14 2.29
C SER A 156 2.13 12.86 1.73
N PRO A 157 1.63 12.31 0.61
CA PRO A 157 2.28 11.21 -0.09
C PRO A 157 3.74 11.50 -0.45
N LYS A 158 4.05 12.73 -0.84
CA LYS A 158 5.42 13.16 -1.15
C LYS A 158 6.36 13.02 0.04
N ILE A 159 5.89 13.36 1.25
CA ILE A 159 6.68 13.22 2.48
C ILE A 159 6.87 11.74 2.82
N VAL A 160 5.86 10.90 2.66
CA VAL A 160 5.95 9.44 2.86
C VAL A 160 7.08 8.86 2.01
N VAL A 161 7.06 9.13 0.71
CA VAL A 161 8.07 8.60 -0.22
C VAL A 161 9.46 9.08 0.13
N ARG A 162 9.63 10.41 0.37
CA ARG A 162 10.92 10.98 0.79
C ARG A 162 11.43 10.34 2.08
N HIS A 163 10.55 10.14 3.07
CA HIS A 163 10.90 9.51 4.34
C HIS A 163 11.41 8.08 4.14
N LEU A 164 10.73 7.28 3.33
CA LEU A 164 11.14 5.91 3.04
C LEU A 164 12.48 5.86 2.29
N GLN A 165 12.64 6.67 1.25
CA GLN A 165 13.88 6.73 0.46
C GLN A 165 15.07 7.23 1.25
N HIS A 166 14.86 8.13 2.21
CA HIS A 166 15.94 8.67 3.03
C HIS A 166 16.36 7.73 4.17
N ASN A 167 15.39 7.09 4.84
CA ASN A 167 15.68 6.32 6.04
C ASN A 167 15.85 4.81 5.77
N TYR A 168 15.37 4.32 4.63
CA TYR A 168 15.38 2.89 4.26
C TYR A 168 15.78 2.68 2.79
N PRO A 169 16.89 3.31 2.31
CA PRO A 169 17.25 3.29 0.89
C PRO A 169 17.48 1.87 0.37
N ASP A 170 18.11 1.00 1.15
CA ASP A 170 18.42 -0.38 0.75
C ASP A 170 17.15 -1.20 0.52
N LEU A 171 16.14 -1.08 1.41
CA LEU A 171 14.84 -1.73 1.23
C LEU A 171 14.05 -1.16 0.06
N VAL A 172 14.13 0.14 -0.20
CA VAL A 172 13.50 0.77 -1.37
C VAL A 172 14.14 0.25 -2.65
N GLU A 173 15.46 0.07 -2.67
CA GLU A 173 16.18 -0.42 -3.83
C GLU A 173 15.95 -1.92 -4.05
N SER A 174 16.12 -2.75 -3.03
CA SER A 174 15.99 -4.21 -3.13
C SER A 174 14.59 -4.63 -3.56
N THR A 175 13.55 -4.03 -2.98
CA THR A 175 12.16 -4.30 -3.36
C THR A 175 11.75 -3.67 -4.69
N GLY A 176 12.53 -2.72 -5.21
CA GLY A 176 12.16 -1.93 -6.38
C GLY A 176 10.87 -1.13 -6.16
N PHE A 177 10.69 -0.60 -4.95
CA PHE A 177 9.51 0.19 -4.59
C PHE A 177 9.30 1.37 -5.52
N LYS A 178 8.08 1.52 -6.02
CA LYS A 178 7.65 2.62 -6.89
C LYS A 178 6.35 3.23 -6.44
N VAL A 179 6.15 4.47 -6.87
CA VAL A 179 4.97 5.30 -6.57
C VAL A 179 4.46 5.93 -7.84
N PHE A 180 3.14 5.95 -8.02
CA PHE A 180 2.45 6.60 -9.13
C PHE A 180 1.29 7.46 -8.59
N PRO A 181 1.06 8.68 -9.14
CA PRO A 181 1.93 9.33 -10.12
C PRO A 181 3.36 9.48 -9.57
N GLU A 182 4.33 9.46 -10.47
CA GLU A 182 5.72 9.62 -10.10
C GLU A 182 5.93 10.97 -9.39
N ILE A 183 6.68 10.91 -8.29
CA ILE A 183 7.03 12.11 -7.53
C ILE A 183 8.39 12.59 -8.00
N ASP A 184 8.42 13.80 -8.58
CA ASP A 184 9.68 14.42 -8.94
C ASP A 184 10.46 14.81 -7.66
N MET A 185 11.51 14.04 -7.39
CA MET A 185 12.38 14.24 -6.22
C MET A 185 13.28 15.45 -6.36
N ALA A 186 13.57 15.91 -7.61
CA ALA A 186 14.35 17.12 -7.85
C ALA A 186 13.56 18.37 -7.44
N GLU A 187 12.26 18.40 -7.76
CA GLU A 187 11.35 19.47 -7.33
C GLU A 187 11.23 19.55 -5.80
N LEU A 188 11.27 18.40 -5.12
CA LEU A 188 11.23 18.35 -3.65
C LEU A 188 12.50 18.85 -2.97
N ARG A 189 13.67 18.63 -3.58
CA ARG A 189 14.97 19.13 -3.10
C ARG A 189 15.08 20.65 -3.30
N ALA A 190 14.64 21.15 -4.44
CA ALA A 190 14.67 22.58 -4.77
C ALA A 190 13.80 23.43 -3.82
N ARG A 191 12.68 22.91 -3.32
CA ARG A 191 11.79 23.63 -2.39
C ARG A 191 12.24 23.62 -0.93
N ASN A 192 13.28 22.89 -0.57
CA ASN A 192 13.80 22.84 0.80
C ASN A 192 15.34 22.67 0.82
N PRO A 193 16.11 23.66 0.34
CA PRO A 193 17.56 23.57 0.25
C PRO A 193 18.26 23.47 1.61
N ASN A 194 17.58 23.83 2.71
CA ASN A 194 18.12 23.86 4.08
C ASN A 194 17.47 22.83 5.02
N GLY A 195 17.01 21.69 4.50
CA GLY A 195 16.35 20.65 5.29
C GLY A 195 17.27 19.86 6.22
N ASN A 196 17.99 20.54 7.12
CA ASN A 196 18.53 19.95 8.35
C ASN A 196 17.35 19.74 9.32
N GLY A 197 16.59 18.67 9.09
CA GLY A 197 15.46 18.30 9.93
C GLY A 197 15.91 17.62 11.21
N ASN A 198 16.38 18.37 12.18
CA ASN A 198 16.43 17.94 13.58
C ASN A 198 14.98 17.83 14.11
N GLY A 199 14.29 16.77 13.73
CA GLY A 199 12.99 16.39 14.28
C GLY A 199 13.16 15.53 15.52
N ASN A 200 13.73 16.07 16.60
CA ASN A 200 13.65 15.47 17.93
C ASN A 200 12.19 15.54 18.41
N GLY A 201 11.38 14.57 18.02
CA GLY A 201 10.08 14.32 18.57
C GLY A 201 10.21 13.79 20.01
N HIS A 202 10.26 14.71 20.97
CA HIS A 202 10.16 14.37 22.39
C HIS A 202 8.85 13.59 22.63
N LEU A 203 8.98 12.32 22.94
CA LEU A 203 7.94 11.53 23.59
C LEU A 203 7.65 12.14 24.97
N ARG A 204 6.70 13.06 25.05
CA ARG A 204 6.17 13.52 26.34
C ARG A 204 5.36 12.39 26.95
N GLY A 205 5.97 11.68 27.91
CA GLY A 205 5.30 10.73 28.77
C GLY A 205 4.17 11.43 29.54
N ARG A 206 2.95 10.99 29.31
CA ARG A 206 1.80 11.35 30.14
C ARG A 206 1.96 10.72 31.52
N LYS A 207 2.35 11.51 32.52
CA LYS A 207 2.26 11.13 33.94
C LYS A 207 0.79 10.87 34.28
N ARG A 208 0.47 9.61 34.61
CA ARG A 208 -0.79 9.27 35.31
C ARG A 208 -0.75 9.91 36.69
N LYS A 209 -1.70 10.77 36.99
CA LYS A 209 -2.02 11.15 38.38
C LYS A 209 -2.80 10.01 39.04
N ARG A 210 -2.37 9.66 40.23
CA ARG A 210 -3.09 8.76 41.14
C ARG A 210 -4.41 9.38 41.59
#